data_112bd1d1e401294414bd812a9014a91f
#
_entry.id   112bd1d1e401294414bd812a9014a91f
#
_cell.length_a   1.000
_cell.length_b   1.000
_cell.length_c   1.000
_cell.angle_alpha   90.00
_cell.angle_beta   90.00
_cell.angle_gamma   90.00
#
_symmetry.space_group_name_H-M   'P 1'
#
loop_
_entity.id
_entity.type
_entity.pdbx_description
1 polymer ?
#
loop_
_entity_poly.entity_id
_entity_poly.type
_entity_poly.pdbx_seq_one_letter_code
_entity_poly.pdbx_strand_id
1 'polypeptide(L)'
;MKLNKVVQMIRGELNTRVRLTIIPAKSVDGSGTKEVVLLRDRIELKDQFAKARIITMKDEKGVSRRLGVLTVPQYYENVASDTAKLLKRLDTEQVEGIALDLRKNGGGILPEAVALTGLFIPQGPVVQVQNYAKQKKILEDEDPSTIYDGPLVVMVSQLSASAAEITAAALQDYQRAVIVGDQSTHGKGTVQTLMELNRFKGTPQQSGMLKYTIQKFYRIAGGTTQKHGVTPDVILPSIYDYMELGEANLPRSLEPDIIDAASYQSLDRVKPIIETLKEASEVRIREDKDFQYILDDIERYKEVKKRKTVSLREQDRIDEKEEEKVRNKSRQRERQARRFPGLKIHRITMDDVRNESPAMLLFDGDDPESYPEVVEDEENDTEDSLDEADEIDEESYVGEDEEEQDKRLDAYTRESLHILRHLIDAGGMASQKASAEALSSNLAN
;
A
#
# COMPACT_ATOMS: atom_id res chain seq x y z
N MET A 1 -25.46 -11.52 13.99
CA MET A 1 -25.75 -10.07 14.22
C MET A 1 -24.79 -9.30 13.32
N LYS A 2 -25.20 -8.21 12.66
CA LYS A 2 -24.28 -7.44 11.78
C LYS A 2 -23.16 -6.81 12.64
N LEU A 3 -21.90 -6.90 12.20
CA LEU A 3 -20.69 -6.43 12.88
C LEU A 3 -20.82 -4.96 13.37
N ASN A 4 -21.30 -4.06 12.52
CA ASN A 4 -21.50 -2.65 12.89
C ASN A 4 -22.42 -2.46 14.12
N LYS A 5 -23.41 -3.32 14.29
CA LYS A 5 -24.30 -3.27 15.46
C LYS A 5 -23.58 -3.75 16.72
N VAL A 6 -22.73 -4.77 16.60
CA VAL A 6 -21.88 -5.24 17.71
C VAL A 6 -20.92 -4.14 18.14
N VAL A 7 -20.24 -3.50 17.20
CA VAL A 7 -19.32 -2.38 17.46
C VAL A 7 -20.03 -1.23 18.17
N GLN A 8 -21.25 -0.86 17.74
CA GLN A 8 -22.04 0.18 18.41
C GLN A 8 -22.39 -0.17 19.86
N MET A 9 -22.63 -1.45 20.17
CA MET A 9 -22.91 -1.90 21.54
C MET A 9 -21.66 -1.92 22.43
N ILE A 10 -20.48 -2.21 21.84
CA ILE A 10 -19.21 -2.22 22.55
C ILE A 10 -18.74 -0.79 22.84
N ARG A 11 -18.89 0.14 21.89
CA ARG A 11 -18.55 1.56 22.08
C ARG A 11 -19.42 2.22 23.15
N GLY A 12 -18.87 3.21 23.83
CA GLY A 12 -19.57 3.98 24.88
C GLY A 12 -18.65 5.05 25.48
N GLU A 13 -19.12 5.70 26.53
CA GLU A 13 -18.36 6.75 27.21
C GLU A 13 -17.07 6.22 27.83
N LEU A 14 -16.03 7.06 27.83
CA LEU A 14 -14.74 6.77 28.44
C LEU A 14 -14.90 6.37 29.90
N ASN A 15 -14.10 5.44 30.38
CA ASN A 15 -14.12 4.93 31.76
C ASN A 15 -15.42 4.20 32.17
N THR A 16 -16.34 3.88 31.23
CA THR A 16 -17.46 3.00 31.51
C THR A 16 -17.11 1.54 31.27
N ARG A 17 -17.79 0.62 31.96
CA ARG A 17 -17.55 -0.82 31.81
C ARG A 17 -18.48 -1.42 30.76
N VAL A 18 -17.93 -2.31 29.93
CA VAL A 18 -18.69 -3.19 29.04
C VAL A 18 -18.43 -4.64 29.44
N ARG A 19 -19.47 -5.45 29.49
CA ARG A 19 -19.41 -6.88 29.75
C ARG A 19 -19.75 -7.61 28.48
N LEU A 20 -18.85 -8.48 28.03
CA LEU A 20 -18.99 -9.27 26.83
C LEU A 20 -19.00 -10.74 27.17
N THR A 21 -19.95 -11.48 26.64
CA THR A 21 -19.93 -12.93 26.64
C THR A 21 -19.45 -13.37 25.27
N ILE A 22 -18.29 -13.96 25.19
CA ILE A 22 -17.65 -14.40 23.95
C ILE A 22 -17.60 -15.92 23.87
N ILE A 23 -17.67 -16.44 22.66
CA ILE A 23 -17.39 -17.84 22.34
C ILE A 23 -15.96 -17.86 21.82
N PRO A 24 -14.99 -18.49 22.51
CA PRO A 24 -13.62 -18.59 22.03
C PRO A 24 -13.56 -19.36 20.70
N ALA A 25 -12.69 -18.96 19.78
CA ALA A 25 -12.51 -19.63 18.47
C ALA A 25 -12.13 -21.12 18.60
N LYS A 26 -11.52 -21.53 19.71
CA LYS A 26 -11.19 -22.93 20.01
C LYS A 26 -12.35 -23.74 20.62
N SER A 27 -13.54 -23.18 20.76
CA SER A 27 -14.71 -23.90 21.28
C SER A 27 -15.32 -24.76 20.16
N VAL A 28 -15.13 -26.06 20.23
CA VAL A 28 -15.49 -27.04 19.18
C VAL A 28 -17.01 -27.11 18.92
N ASP A 29 -17.84 -26.79 19.92
CA ASP A 29 -19.32 -26.92 19.85
C ASP A 29 -20.06 -25.59 20.12
N GLY A 30 -19.33 -24.49 20.25
CA GLY A 30 -19.91 -23.18 20.58
C GLY A 30 -20.52 -23.07 21.97
N SER A 31 -20.43 -24.13 22.83
CA SER A 31 -21.03 -24.16 24.16
C SER A 31 -20.17 -23.49 25.21
N GLY A 32 -18.86 -23.39 25.01
CA GLY A 32 -17.92 -22.76 25.93
C GLY A 32 -17.94 -21.24 25.84
N THR A 33 -18.70 -20.56 26.71
CA THR A 33 -18.71 -19.11 26.79
C THR A 33 -17.71 -18.59 27.82
N LYS A 34 -17.07 -17.46 27.52
CA LYS A 34 -16.20 -16.72 28.44
C LYS A 34 -16.75 -15.32 28.64
N GLU A 35 -16.90 -14.91 29.90
CA GLU A 35 -17.26 -13.53 30.23
C GLU A 35 -16.00 -12.67 30.34
N VAL A 36 -15.98 -11.53 29.63
CA VAL A 36 -14.89 -10.55 29.66
C VAL A 36 -15.47 -9.21 30.04
N VAL A 37 -14.92 -8.59 31.08
CA VAL A 37 -15.29 -7.24 31.52
C VAL A 37 -14.16 -6.30 31.15
N LEU A 38 -14.47 -5.31 30.30
CA LEU A 38 -13.52 -4.31 29.81
C LEU A 38 -13.93 -2.93 30.34
N LEU A 39 -12.93 -2.12 30.67
CA LEU A 39 -13.08 -0.69 30.89
C LEU A 39 -12.89 0.01 29.54
N ARG A 40 -13.86 0.80 29.12
CA ARG A 40 -13.73 1.56 27.85
C ARG A 40 -12.67 2.62 27.99
N ASP A 41 -11.76 2.63 27.08
CA ASP A 41 -10.67 3.60 26.95
C ASP A 41 -10.56 4.08 25.51
N ARG A 42 -9.71 5.08 25.28
CA ARG A 42 -9.36 5.55 23.96
C ARG A 42 -8.39 4.53 23.35
N ILE A 43 -8.83 3.84 22.30
CA ILE A 43 -7.99 2.88 21.57
C ILE A 43 -7.27 3.63 20.45
N GLU A 44 -5.94 3.65 20.49
CA GLU A 44 -5.13 4.04 19.36
C GLU A 44 -4.93 2.83 18.45
N LEU A 45 -5.37 2.95 17.21
CA LEU A 45 -5.18 1.91 16.18
C LEU A 45 -3.76 2.00 15.65
N LYS A 46 -2.79 1.45 16.37
CA LYS A 46 -1.35 1.55 16.06
C LYS A 46 -0.99 1.00 14.68
N ASP A 47 -1.73 -0.01 14.22
CA ASP A 47 -1.56 -0.64 12.91
C ASP A 47 -1.91 0.31 11.75
N GLN A 48 -2.67 1.39 12.04
CA GLN A 48 -3.01 2.42 11.06
C GLN A 48 -1.99 3.57 10.98
N PHE A 49 -0.96 3.55 11.81
CA PHE A 49 0.11 4.55 11.73
C PHE A 49 1.15 4.20 10.66
N ALA A 50 1.83 5.23 10.17
CA ALA A 50 2.97 5.04 9.30
C ALA A 50 4.05 4.21 10.00
N LYS A 51 4.66 3.29 9.27
CA LYS A 51 5.75 2.42 9.75
C LYS A 51 6.83 2.27 8.68
N ALA A 52 8.03 1.92 9.08
CA ALA A 52 9.12 1.67 8.16
C ALA A 52 9.75 0.30 8.38
N ARG A 53 10.28 -0.28 7.31
CA ARG A 53 11.15 -1.44 7.36
C ARG A 53 12.48 -1.09 6.69
N ILE A 54 13.57 -1.60 7.24
CA ILE A 54 14.88 -1.54 6.63
C ILE A 54 15.18 -2.94 6.09
N ILE A 55 15.38 -3.02 4.79
CA ILE A 55 15.67 -4.24 4.08
C ILE A 55 17.15 -4.21 3.69
N THR A 56 17.92 -5.09 4.30
CA THR A 56 19.31 -5.32 3.88
C THR A 56 19.33 -6.51 2.94
N MET A 57 19.79 -6.30 1.72
CA MET A 57 19.88 -7.36 0.70
C MET A 57 21.20 -7.28 -0.05
N LYS A 58 21.75 -8.44 -0.47
CA LYS A 58 22.93 -8.52 -1.31
C LYS A 58 22.54 -8.49 -2.78
N ASP A 59 23.33 -7.80 -3.59
CA ASP A 59 23.21 -7.86 -5.04
C ASP A 59 23.92 -9.10 -5.60
N GLU A 60 23.84 -9.29 -6.91
CA GLU A 60 24.52 -10.38 -7.62
C GLU A 60 26.06 -10.35 -7.49
N LYS A 61 26.62 -9.18 -7.17
CA LYS A 61 28.06 -8.98 -6.93
C LYS A 61 28.42 -9.15 -5.45
N GLY A 62 27.45 -9.48 -4.59
CA GLY A 62 27.64 -9.65 -3.16
C GLY A 62 27.71 -8.32 -2.38
N VAL A 63 27.42 -7.19 -3.01
CA VAL A 63 27.38 -5.88 -2.35
C VAL A 63 26.08 -5.78 -1.55
N SER A 64 26.20 -5.49 -0.26
CA SER A 64 25.06 -5.31 0.63
C SER A 64 24.47 -3.91 0.46
N ARG A 65 23.15 -3.81 0.26
CA ARG A 65 22.40 -2.57 0.14
C ARG A 65 21.37 -2.47 1.28
N ARG A 66 21.23 -1.29 1.83
CA ARG A 66 20.19 -0.98 2.84
C ARG A 66 19.11 -0.13 2.21
N LEU A 67 17.92 -0.68 2.06
CA LEU A 67 16.77 -0.03 1.41
C LEU A 67 15.64 0.14 2.42
N GLY A 68 14.94 1.27 2.37
CA GLY A 68 13.78 1.57 3.22
C GLY A 68 12.48 1.24 2.51
N VAL A 69 11.55 0.59 3.20
CA VAL A 69 10.14 0.50 2.82
C VAL A 69 9.36 1.31 3.83
N LEU A 70 8.77 2.42 3.38
CA LEU A 70 7.96 3.31 4.20
C LEU A 70 6.49 3.09 3.89
N THR A 71 5.75 2.45 4.78
CA THR A 71 4.33 2.14 4.61
C THR A 71 3.48 3.24 5.23
N VAL A 72 2.58 3.83 4.45
CA VAL A 72 1.57 4.80 4.87
C VAL A 72 0.19 4.21 4.61
N PRO A 73 -0.47 3.62 5.63
CA PRO A 73 -1.74 2.92 5.45
C PRO A 73 -2.92 3.85 5.09
N GLN A 74 -2.89 5.07 5.59
CA GLN A 74 -3.91 6.09 5.31
C GLN A 74 -3.40 7.50 5.61
N TYR A 75 -4.10 8.53 5.10
CA TYR A 75 -3.81 9.93 5.41
C TYR A 75 -4.59 10.38 6.65
N TYR A 76 -4.09 10.01 7.84
CA TYR A 76 -4.58 10.44 9.15
C TYR A 76 -3.99 11.80 9.54
N GLU A 77 -4.54 12.43 10.59
CA GLU A 77 -4.05 13.71 11.12
C GLU A 77 -2.59 13.58 11.62
N ASN A 78 -1.69 14.43 11.11
CA ASN A 78 -0.24 14.43 11.36
C ASN A 78 0.58 13.31 10.68
N VAL A 79 0.03 12.57 9.71
CA VAL A 79 0.79 11.53 9.00
C VAL A 79 2.04 12.08 8.31
N ALA A 80 2.00 13.30 7.78
CA ALA A 80 3.17 13.95 7.19
C ALA A 80 4.28 14.17 8.22
N SER A 81 3.93 14.65 9.43
CA SER A 81 4.89 14.79 10.54
C SER A 81 5.49 13.46 10.98
N ASP A 82 4.68 12.42 11.09
CA ASP A 82 5.14 11.09 11.47
C ASP A 82 6.05 10.49 10.38
N THR A 83 5.66 10.64 9.11
CA THR A 83 6.48 10.26 7.96
C THR A 83 7.83 10.99 7.95
N ALA A 84 7.85 12.29 8.24
CA ALA A 84 9.10 13.06 8.34
C ALA A 84 10.05 12.53 9.43
N LYS A 85 9.51 12.09 10.58
CA LYS A 85 10.30 11.47 11.65
C LYS A 85 10.86 10.11 11.22
N LEU A 86 10.06 9.28 10.55
CA LEU A 86 10.51 8.01 9.99
C LEU A 86 11.59 8.20 8.93
N LEU A 87 11.43 9.17 8.03
CA LEU A 87 12.46 9.52 7.01
C LEU A 87 13.79 9.92 7.67
N LYS A 88 13.77 10.78 8.69
CA LYS A 88 14.97 11.15 9.45
C LYS A 88 15.60 9.94 10.14
N ARG A 89 14.77 9.03 10.67
CA ARG A 89 15.28 7.80 11.27
C ARG A 89 15.94 6.91 10.23
N LEU A 90 15.34 6.72 9.05
CA LEU A 90 15.90 5.94 7.95
C LEU A 90 17.23 6.54 7.45
N ASP A 91 17.36 7.87 7.41
CA ASP A 91 18.60 8.55 7.10
C ASP A 91 19.70 8.24 8.14
N THR A 92 19.38 8.31 9.43
CA THR A 92 20.31 7.91 10.52
C THR A 92 20.77 6.46 10.39
N GLU A 93 19.90 5.57 9.90
CA GLU A 93 20.19 4.16 9.62
C GLU A 93 20.93 3.96 8.26
N GLN A 94 21.30 5.06 7.58
CA GLN A 94 22.04 5.04 6.31
C GLN A 94 21.35 4.24 5.21
N VAL A 95 20.05 4.42 5.06
CA VAL A 95 19.25 3.81 3.97
C VAL A 95 19.56 4.53 2.67
N GLU A 96 19.88 3.77 1.61
CA GLU A 96 20.35 4.31 0.33
C GLU A 96 19.23 4.75 -0.60
N GLY A 97 17.99 4.25 -0.38
CA GLY A 97 16.81 4.58 -1.18
C GLY A 97 15.54 4.15 -0.47
N ILE A 98 14.40 4.73 -0.87
CA ILE A 98 13.10 4.49 -0.23
C ILE A 98 12.06 4.03 -1.24
N ALA A 99 11.31 2.99 -0.86
CA ALA A 99 10.04 2.60 -1.48
C ALA A 99 8.90 3.07 -0.57
N LEU A 100 8.12 4.05 -1.02
CA LEU A 100 6.91 4.53 -0.34
C LEU A 100 5.74 3.63 -0.74
N ASP A 101 5.21 2.86 0.23
CA ASP A 101 4.12 1.93 0.00
C ASP A 101 2.76 2.57 0.30
N LEU A 102 2.00 2.80 -0.76
CA LEU A 102 0.63 3.32 -0.74
C LEU A 102 -0.39 2.29 -1.28
N ARG A 103 -0.02 1.03 -1.48
CA ARG A 103 -0.86 0.01 -2.15
C ARG A 103 -2.22 -0.20 -1.49
N LYS A 104 -2.29 -0.19 -0.17
CA LYS A 104 -3.53 -0.36 0.60
C LYS A 104 -4.12 0.96 1.11
N ASN A 105 -3.65 2.10 0.60
CA ASN A 105 -4.03 3.42 1.10
C ASN A 105 -5.25 3.98 0.35
N GLY A 106 -6.43 3.91 0.96
CA GLY A 106 -7.69 4.45 0.41
C GLY A 106 -7.82 5.98 0.45
N GLY A 107 -6.77 6.71 0.86
CA GLY A 107 -6.76 8.17 0.96
C GLY A 107 -6.89 8.68 2.39
N GLY A 108 -7.55 9.83 2.56
CA GLY A 108 -7.78 10.48 3.84
C GLY A 108 -7.75 12.01 3.76
N ILE A 109 -7.01 12.65 4.64
CA ILE A 109 -7.00 14.10 4.83
C ILE A 109 -6.20 14.79 3.72
N LEU A 110 -6.85 15.62 2.90
CA LEU A 110 -6.24 16.29 1.75
C LEU A 110 -5.04 17.20 2.11
N PRO A 111 -5.08 18.07 3.14
CA PRO A 111 -3.91 18.80 3.59
C PRO A 111 -2.71 17.92 3.94
N GLU A 112 -2.93 16.75 4.51
CA GLU A 112 -1.87 15.79 4.82
C GLU A 112 -1.20 15.20 3.56
N ALA A 113 -1.98 15.02 2.47
CA ALA A 113 -1.40 14.61 1.18
C ALA A 113 -0.49 15.69 0.60
N VAL A 114 -0.85 16.96 0.74
CA VAL A 114 -0.01 18.08 0.32
C VAL A 114 1.29 18.12 1.16
N ALA A 115 1.17 18.07 2.48
CA ALA A 115 2.30 18.11 3.39
C ALA A 115 3.23 16.88 3.23
N LEU A 116 2.67 15.67 3.05
CA LEU A 116 3.47 14.45 2.83
C LEU A 116 4.23 14.51 1.50
N THR A 117 3.58 14.98 0.44
CA THR A 117 4.24 15.16 -0.86
C THR A 117 5.39 16.16 -0.77
N GLY A 118 5.22 17.25 -0.01
CA GLY A 118 6.24 18.26 0.26
C GLY A 118 7.51 17.71 0.91
N LEU A 119 7.44 16.58 1.62
CA LEU A 119 8.65 15.94 2.18
C LEU A 119 9.65 15.50 1.10
N PHE A 120 9.20 15.33 -0.15
CA PHE A 120 9.97 14.75 -1.25
C PHE A 120 10.26 15.73 -2.39
N ILE A 121 9.64 16.91 -2.39
CA ILE A 121 9.84 17.95 -3.43
C ILE A 121 10.32 19.25 -2.76
N PRO A 122 11.04 20.11 -3.47
CA PRO A 122 11.12 21.51 -3.08
C PRO A 122 9.73 22.13 -3.23
N GLN A 123 9.50 23.29 -2.66
CA GLN A 123 8.21 23.97 -2.70
C GLN A 123 7.53 23.94 -4.08
N GLY A 124 6.21 23.96 -4.11
CA GLY A 124 5.42 24.05 -5.35
C GLY A 124 4.06 23.36 -5.30
N PRO A 125 3.29 23.41 -6.40
CA PRO A 125 1.95 22.86 -6.46
C PRO A 125 1.95 21.34 -6.28
N VAL A 126 0.97 20.83 -5.53
CA VAL A 126 0.77 19.40 -5.32
C VAL A 126 -0.52 18.92 -5.98
N VAL A 127 -1.59 19.69 -5.88
CA VAL A 127 -2.89 19.35 -6.45
C VAL A 127 -3.69 20.61 -6.75
N GLN A 128 -4.52 20.53 -7.77
CA GLN A 128 -5.49 21.57 -8.10
C GLN A 128 -6.88 21.10 -7.71
N VAL A 129 -7.70 21.94 -7.08
CA VAL A 129 -9.10 21.64 -6.78
C VAL A 129 -10.03 22.66 -7.46
N GLN A 130 -11.20 22.21 -7.90
CA GLN A 130 -12.20 23.06 -8.51
C GLN A 130 -13.58 22.70 -7.98
N ASN A 131 -14.34 23.72 -7.52
CA ASN A 131 -15.71 23.52 -7.09
C ASN A 131 -16.71 23.59 -8.26
N TYR A 132 -18.00 23.36 -7.99
CA TYR A 132 -19.05 23.41 -9.02
C TYR A 132 -19.20 24.81 -9.70
N ALA A 133 -18.83 25.88 -9.00
CA ALA A 133 -18.81 27.25 -9.53
C ALA A 133 -17.57 27.55 -10.41
N LYS A 134 -16.78 26.54 -10.73
CA LYS A 134 -15.53 26.62 -11.51
C LYS A 134 -14.45 27.48 -10.84
N GLN A 135 -14.55 27.71 -9.54
CA GLN A 135 -13.49 28.37 -8.77
C GLN A 135 -12.38 27.38 -8.52
N LYS A 136 -11.22 27.68 -9.07
CA LYS A 136 -9.98 26.88 -8.98
C LYS A 136 -9.14 27.36 -7.80
N LYS A 137 -8.55 26.42 -7.07
CA LYS A 137 -7.52 26.65 -6.06
C LYS A 137 -6.37 25.66 -6.28
N ILE A 138 -5.14 26.13 -6.23
CA ILE A 138 -3.94 25.30 -6.19
C ILE A 138 -3.57 25.12 -4.72
N LEU A 139 -3.34 23.87 -4.34
CA LEU A 139 -2.79 23.52 -3.03
C LEU A 139 -1.33 23.16 -3.27
N GLU A 140 -0.45 23.82 -2.58
CA GLU A 140 0.99 23.76 -2.78
C GLU A 140 1.73 23.57 -1.46
N ASP A 141 2.90 23.00 -1.55
CA ASP A 141 3.88 23.01 -0.48
C ASP A 141 4.61 24.36 -0.51
N GLU A 142 4.58 25.08 0.60
CA GLU A 142 5.21 26.38 0.77
C GLU A 142 6.61 26.29 1.42
N ASP A 143 6.99 25.10 1.94
CA ASP A 143 8.28 24.87 2.60
C ASP A 143 9.35 24.56 1.54
N PRO A 144 10.41 25.39 1.40
CA PRO A 144 11.48 25.12 0.45
C PRO A 144 12.39 23.95 0.85
N SER A 145 12.24 23.42 2.07
CA SER A 145 13.05 22.30 2.56
C SER A 145 12.53 20.95 2.08
N THR A 146 13.41 20.12 1.54
CA THR A 146 13.11 18.74 1.19
C THR A 146 13.65 17.81 2.28
N ILE A 147 12.80 17.02 2.92
CA ILE A 147 13.23 16.11 3.99
C ILE A 147 13.98 14.90 3.41
N TYR A 148 13.54 14.40 2.25
CA TYR A 148 14.20 13.30 1.57
C TYR A 148 14.38 13.57 0.08
N ASP A 149 15.65 13.63 -0.35
CA ASP A 149 16.03 13.93 -1.72
C ASP A 149 16.68 12.75 -2.48
N GLY A 150 16.81 11.59 -1.82
CA GLY A 150 17.39 10.36 -2.39
C GLY A 150 16.48 9.63 -3.40
N PRO A 151 16.95 8.49 -3.94
CA PRO A 151 16.20 7.65 -4.86
C PRO A 151 14.86 7.20 -4.26
N LEU A 152 13.76 7.35 -5.02
CA LEU A 152 12.40 7.12 -4.56
C LEU A 152 11.60 6.28 -5.56
N VAL A 153 10.97 5.23 -5.07
CA VAL A 153 9.92 4.45 -5.73
C VAL A 153 8.62 4.65 -4.96
N VAL A 154 7.49 4.76 -5.62
CA VAL A 154 6.16 4.79 -4.99
C VAL A 154 5.38 3.58 -5.47
N MET A 155 4.97 2.74 -4.52
CA MET A 155 4.19 1.55 -4.78
C MET A 155 2.71 1.87 -4.67
N VAL A 156 1.94 1.56 -5.69
CA VAL A 156 0.49 1.79 -5.76
C VAL A 156 -0.26 0.53 -6.21
N SER A 157 -1.56 0.48 -5.96
CA SER A 157 -2.46 -0.56 -6.47
C SER A 157 -3.82 0.02 -6.81
N GLN A 158 -4.75 -0.77 -7.31
CA GLN A 158 -6.14 -0.35 -7.52
C GLN A 158 -6.87 0.04 -6.21
N LEU A 159 -6.32 -0.33 -5.06
CA LEU A 159 -6.84 0.09 -3.76
C LEU A 159 -6.29 1.47 -3.33
N SER A 160 -5.26 1.98 -3.98
CA SER A 160 -4.74 3.34 -3.76
C SER A 160 -5.72 4.36 -4.28
N ALA A 161 -6.29 5.18 -3.40
CA ALA A 161 -7.38 6.09 -3.78
C ALA A 161 -7.18 7.51 -3.23
N SER A 162 -7.79 8.52 -3.91
CA SER A 162 -7.95 9.89 -3.38
C SER A 162 -6.61 10.54 -3.00
N ALA A 163 -6.32 10.78 -1.71
CA ALA A 163 -5.08 11.39 -1.22
C ALA A 163 -3.82 10.61 -1.66
N ALA A 164 -3.89 9.27 -1.72
CA ALA A 164 -2.79 8.44 -2.23
C ALA A 164 -2.55 8.70 -3.72
N GLU A 165 -3.61 8.88 -4.50
CA GLU A 165 -3.50 9.23 -5.92
C GLU A 165 -2.93 10.64 -6.13
N ILE A 166 -3.25 11.59 -5.23
CA ILE A 166 -2.69 12.94 -5.26
C ILE A 166 -1.17 12.90 -5.08
N THR A 167 -0.68 12.21 -4.06
CA THR A 167 0.76 12.08 -3.80
C THR A 167 1.47 11.35 -4.95
N ALA A 168 0.94 10.21 -5.41
CA ALA A 168 1.55 9.45 -6.51
C ALA A 168 1.57 10.27 -7.81
N ALA A 169 0.46 10.95 -8.16
CA ALA A 169 0.37 11.78 -9.35
C ALA A 169 1.32 12.98 -9.31
N ALA A 170 1.41 13.68 -8.17
CA ALA A 170 2.32 14.82 -8.04
C ALA A 170 3.79 14.38 -8.18
N LEU A 171 4.21 13.31 -7.47
CA LEU A 171 5.58 12.79 -7.57
C LEU A 171 5.91 12.29 -8.98
N GLN A 172 4.93 11.74 -9.71
CA GLN A 172 5.07 11.38 -11.11
C GLN A 172 5.21 12.60 -12.02
N ASP A 173 4.33 13.61 -11.88
CA ASP A 173 4.35 14.84 -12.68
C ASP A 173 5.67 15.60 -12.48
N TYR A 174 6.20 15.64 -11.26
CA TYR A 174 7.52 16.18 -10.97
C TYR A 174 8.67 15.31 -11.49
N GLN A 175 8.40 14.10 -11.95
CA GLN A 175 9.43 13.09 -12.28
C GLN A 175 10.41 12.89 -11.12
N ARG A 176 9.87 12.94 -9.88
CA ARG A 176 10.61 12.79 -8.64
C ARG A 176 10.82 11.33 -8.26
N ALA A 177 9.84 10.49 -8.57
CA ALA A 177 9.80 9.09 -8.19
C ALA A 177 9.37 8.22 -9.38
N VAL A 178 9.79 6.94 -9.35
CA VAL A 178 9.23 5.90 -10.22
C VAL A 178 7.97 5.34 -9.57
N ILE A 179 6.84 5.40 -10.25
CA ILE A 179 5.58 4.81 -9.78
C ILE A 179 5.51 3.37 -10.26
N VAL A 180 5.28 2.45 -9.33
CA VAL A 180 5.27 1.00 -9.58
C VAL A 180 3.97 0.39 -9.03
N GLY A 181 3.31 -0.46 -9.79
CA GLY A 181 2.10 -1.12 -9.27
C GLY A 181 1.21 -1.73 -10.32
N ASP A 182 -0.09 -1.85 -10.01
CA ASP A 182 -1.15 -2.39 -10.86
C ASP A 182 -1.33 -1.53 -12.13
N GLN A 183 -2.22 -1.93 -13.05
CA GLN A 183 -2.45 -1.19 -14.30
C GLN A 183 -2.88 0.27 -14.06
N SER A 184 -3.57 0.55 -12.96
CA SER A 184 -3.93 1.90 -12.51
C SER A 184 -4.23 1.91 -11.01
N THR A 185 -4.34 3.11 -10.41
CA THR A 185 -4.95 3.29 -9.10
C THR A 185 -6.48 3.33 -9.19
N HIS A 186 -7.17 3.55 -8.08
CA HIS A 186 -8.63 3.48 -7.96
C HIS A 186 -9.39 4.42 -8.92
N GLY A 187 -8.87 5.60 -9.21
CA GLY A 187 -9.52 6.57 -10.10
C GLY A 187 -10.48 7.54 -9.43
N LYS A 188 -10.35 7.80 -8.12
CA LYS A 188 -11.19 8.78 -7.43
C LYS A 188 -10.64 10.18 -7.58
N GLY A 189 -11.34 11.03 -8.34
CA GLY A 189 -10.99 12.43 -8.60
C GLY A 189 -11.86 13.46 -7.87
N THR A 190 -12.47 13.08 -6.71
CA THR A 190 -13.43 13.95 -6.00
C THR A 190 -13.06 14.15 -4.54
N VAL A 191 -13.33 15.36 -4.03
CA VAL A 191 -13.21 15.72 -2.62
C VAL A 191 -14.61 15.70 -2.00
N GLN A 192 -14.74 14.97 -0.89
CA GLN A 192 -16.00 14.80 -0.16
C GLN A 192 -15.86 15.39 1.25
N THR A 193 -17.01 15.83 1.80
CA THR A 193 -17.12 16.30 3.16
C THR A 193 -18.31 15.67 3.86
N LEU A 194 -18.27 15.70 5.19
CA LEU A 194 -19.37 15.27 6.06
C LEU A 194 -20.09 16.50 6.61
N MET A 195 -21.41 16.49 6.55
CA MET A 195 -22.25 17.53 7.12
C MET A 195 -23.28 16.92 8.07
N GLU A 196 -23.35 17.41 9.29
CA GLU A 196 -24.37 17.01 10.25
C GLU A 196 -25.74 17.52 9.82
N LEU A 197 -26.73 16.63 9.74
CA LEU A 197 -28.11 16.98 9.36
C LEU A 197 -28.86 17.71 10.46
N ASN A 198 -28.43 17.61 11.71
CA ASN A 198 -28.99 18.37 12.85
C ASN A 198 -28.78 19.90 12.74
N ARG A 199 -27.94 20.38 11.80
CA ARG A 199 -27.77 21.81 11.50
C ARG A 199 -29.02 22.46 10.89
N PHE A 200 -29.92 21.67 10.32
CA PHE A 200 -31.16 22.19 9.72
C PHE A 200 -32.26 22.32 10.78
N LYS A 201 -32.98 23.48 10.77
CA LYS A 201 -34.09 23.70 11.69
C LYS A 201 -35.18 22.66 11.47
N GLY A 202 -35.62 22.03 12.56
CA GLY A 202 -36.68 21.01 12.53
C GLY A 202 -36.20 19.57 12.34
N THR A 203 -34.90 19.31 12.21
CA THR A 203 -34.39 17.95 12.23
C THR A 203 -34.18 17.45 13.67
N PRO A 204 -34.44 16.15 13.94
CA PRO A 204 -34.15 15.54 15.25
C PRO A 204 -32.67 15.63 15.60
N GLN A 205 -32.34 15.64 16.89
CA GLN A 205 -30.99 15.80 17.41
C GLN A 205 -30.02 14.67 16.98
N GLN A 206 -30.52 13.53 16.48
CA GLN A 206 -29.78 12.38 15.99
C GLN A 206 -30.08 12.08 14.52
N SER A 207 -30.06 13.08 13.65
CA SER A 207 -30.44 12.94 12.24
C SER A 207 -29.32 12.31 11.38
N GLY A 208 -28.11 12.05 11.93
CA GLY A 208 -26.99 11.49 11.21
C GLY A 208 -26.18 12.53 10.42
N MET A 209 -25.33 12.04 9.52
CA MET A 209 -24.42 12.85 8.71
C MET A 209 -24.63 12.56 7.22
N LEU A 210 -24.54 13.61 6.40
CA LEU A 210 -24.55 13.51 4.94
C LEU A 210 -23.11 13.61 4.43
N LYS A 211 -22.65 12.60 3.72
CA LYS A 211 -21.39 12.63 2.95
C LYS A 211 -21.71 13.06 1.51
N TYR A 212 -21.10 14.13 1.05
CA TYR A 212 -21.36 14.65 -0.30
C TYR A 212 -20.09 15.23 -0.94
N THR A 213 -20.05 15.22 -2.27
CA THR A 213 -18.94 15.77 -3.06
C THR A 213 -19.05 17.29 -3.11
N ILE A 214 -17.93 17.98 -2.83
CA ILE A 214 -17.84 19.44 -2.85
C ILE A 214 -16.96 19.99 -3.97
N GLN A 215 -15.97 19.21 -4.41
CA GLN A 215 -14.97 19.61 -5.40
C GLN A 215 -14.49 18.40 -6.21
N LYS A 216 -13.98 18.64 -7.40
CA LYS A 216 -13.08 17.72 -8.10
C LYS A 216 -11.64 18.14 -7.80
N PHE A 217 -10.71 17.17 -7.87
CA PHE A 217 -9.30 17.48 -7.87
C PHE A 217 -8.63 17.03 -9.17
N TYR A 218 -7.52 17.65 -9.48
CA TYR A 218 -6.78 17.49 -10.72
C TYR A 218 -5.28 17.43 -10.43
N ARG A 219 -4.56 16.73 -11.27
CA ARG A 219 -3.10 16.72 -11.28
C ARG A 219 -2.55 18.13 -11.53
N ILE A 220 -1.33 18.39 -11.13
CA ILE A 220 -0.66 19.64 -11.43
C ILE A 220 -0.46 19.84 -12.94
N ALA A 221 -0.33 18.77 -13.71
CA ALA A 221 -0.31 18.77 -15.16
C ALA A 221 -1.68 19.05 -15.83
N GLY A 222 -2.77 19.21 -15.05
CA GLY A 222 -4.10 19.58 -15.54
C GLY A 222 -5.05 18.42 -15.81
N GLY A 223 -4.57 17.17 -15.87
CA GLY A 223 -5.38 15.96 -15.97
C GLY A 223 -6.10 15.63 -14.67
N THR A 224 -7.02 14.67 -14.71
CA THR A 224 -7.74 14.16 -13.54
C THR A 224 -7.44 12.70 -13.32
N THR A 225 -7.50 12.24 -12.04
CA THR A 225 -7.49 10.81 -11.70
C THR A 225 -8.88 10.17 -11.85
N GLN A 226 -9.96 10.98 -12.00
CA GLN A 226 -11.33 10.47 -12.07
C GLN A 226 -11.48 9.40 -13.14
N LYS A 227 -11.94 8.21 -12.77
CA LYS A 227 -12.08 6.97 -13.56
C LYS A 227 -10.78 6.36 -14.11
N HIS A 228 -9.71 7.13 -14.27
CA HIS A 228 -8.48 6.66 -14.93
C HIS A 228 -7.38 6.29 -13.91
N GLY A 229 -7.44 6.86 -12.71
CA GLY A 229 -6.39 6.69 -11.72
C GLY A 229 -5.05 7.32 -12.14
N VAL A 230 -4.00 6.87 -11.48
CA VAL A 230 -2.60 7.10 -11.85
C VAL A 230 -2.09 5.83 -12.51
N THR A 231 -1.65 5.92 -13.76
CA THR A 231 -1.00 4.80 -14.45
C THR A 231 0.46 4.75 -14.00
N PRO A 232 0.94 3.66 -13.40
CA PRO A 232 2.33 3.51 -13.00
C PRO A 232 3.32 3.57 -14.17
N ASP A 233 4.55 3.97 -13.86
CA ASP A 233 5.66 3.95 -14.82
C ASP A 233 6.11 2.51 -15.11
N VAL A 234 6.08 1.64 -14.08
CA VAL A 234 6.34 0.20 -14.20
C VAL A 234 5.12 -0.55 -13.72
N ILE A 235 4.47 -1.27 -14.62
CA ILE A 235 3.25 -2.05 -14.35
C ILE A 235 3.65 -3.48 -13.96
N LEU A 236 3.10 -3.96 -12.85
CA LEU A 236 3.27 -5.33 -12.36
C LEU A 236 1.98 -6.12 -12.56
N PRO A 237 2.03 -7.42 -12.88
CA PRO A 237 0.83 -8.25 -12.99
C PRO A 237 0.02 -8.27 -11.68
N SER A 238 -1.27 -8.00 -11.74
CA SER A 238 -2.15 -7.99 -10.58
C SER A 238 -3.51 -8.60 -10.90
N ILE A 239 -4.05 -9.37 -9.97
CA ILE A 239 -5.41 -9.92 -10.09
C ILE A 239 -6.46 -8.80 -10.04
N TYR A 240 -6.16 -7.71 -9.34
CA TYR A 240 -7.05 -6.55 -9.23
C TYR A 240 -7.37 -5.93 -10.58
N ASP A 241 -6.47 -6.02 -11.58
CA ASP A 241 -6.69 -5.50 -12.94
C ASP A 241 -7.86 -6.18 -13.68
N TYR A 242 -8.30 -7.34 -13.19
CA TYR A 242 -9.40 -8.13 -13.78
C TYR A 242 -10.67 -8.09 -12.94
N MET A 243 -10.61 -7.50 -11.75
CA MET A 243 -11.74 -7.26 -10.87
C MET A 243 -12.46 -5.97 -11.25
N GLU A 244 -13.74 -5.85 -10.91
CA GLU A 244 -14.53 -4.63 -11.14
C GLU A 244 -14.33 -3.65 -10.00
N LEU A 245 -13.07 -3.34 -9.71
CA LEU A 245 -12.66 -2.36 -8.72
C LEU A 245 -12.53 -0.96 -9.35
N GLY A 246 -12.46 0.05 -8.51
CA GLY A 246 -12.23 1.42 -8.94
C GLY A 246 -13.47 2.21 -9.32
N GLU A 247 -13.26 3.51 -9.45
CA GLU A 247 -14.31 4.54 -9.66
C GLU A 247 -15.04 4.34 -10.98
N ALA A 248 -14.37 3.82 -12.02
CA ALA A 248 -14.95 3.60 -13.35
C ALA A 248 -16.13 2.60 -13.32
N ASN A 249 -16.13 1.67 -12.38
CA ASN A 249 -17.14 0.62 -12.23
C ASN A 249 -18.31 1.04 -11.33
N LEU A 250 -18.20 2.21 -10.66
CA LEU A 250 -19.28 2.70 -9.81
C LEU A 250 -20.46 3.21 -10.63
N PRO A 251 -21.71 2.84 -10.29
CA PRO A 251 -22.89 3.40 -10.94
C PRO A 251 -22.90 4.94 -10.81
N ARG A 252 -23.03 5.65 -11.93
CA ARG A 252 -23.12 7.10 -11.96
C ARG A 252 -21.87 7.85 -11.47
N SER A 253 -20.69 7.26 -11.60
CA SER A 253 -19.42 7.97 -11.38
C SER A 253 -19.34 9.21 -12.26
N LEU A 254 -18.75 10.30 -11.75
CA LEU A 254 -18.60 11.54 -12.52
C LEU A 254 -17.66 11.36 -13.70
N GLU A 255 -18.00 12.01 -14.83
CA GLU A 255 -17.12 11.98 -16.00
C GLU A 255 -15.83 12.75 -15.76
N PRO A 256 -14.68 12.24 -16.28
CA PRO A 256 -13.40 12.93 -16.22
C PRO A 256 -13.46 14.20 -17.09
N ASP A 257 -12.75 15.22 -16.64
CA ASP A 257 -12.50 16.44 -17.38
C ASP A 257 -11.06 16.92 -17.15
N ILE A 258 -10.65 17.96 -17.83
CA ILE A 258 -9.29 18.52 -17.80
C ILE A 258 -9.37 20.00 -17.49
N ILE A 259 -8.36 20.54 -16.83
CA ILE A 259 -8.15 21.96 -16.58
C ILE A 259 -6.72 22.34 -17.01
N ASP A 260 -6.42 23.64 -17.08
CA ASP A 260 -5.08 24.11 -17.36
C ASP A 260 -4.07 23.64 -16.29
N ALA A 261 -2.88 23.26 -16.74
CA ALA A 261 -1.78 22.90 -15.86
C ALA A 261 -1.42 24.05 -14.91
N ALA A 262 -0.98 23.72 -13.71
CA ALA A 262 -0.33 24.64 -12.80
C ALA A 262 1.11 24.96 -13.33
N SER A 263 1.66 26.07 -12.87
CA SER A 263 3.06 26.36 -13.15
C SER A 263 3.96 25.59 -12.19
N TYR A 264 4.75 24.64 -12.70
CA TYR A 264 5.73 23.89 -11.91
C TYR A 264 6.96 23.54 -12.76
N GLN A 265 8.04 23.18 -12.12
CA GLN A 265 9.27 22.74 -12.79
C GLN A 265 9.49 21.26 -12.52
N SER A 266 9.60 20.46 -13.58
CA SER A 266 9.99 19.05 -13.47
C SER A 266 11.40 18.91 -12.89
N LEU A 267 11.61 17.87 -12.07
CA LEU A 267 12.91 17.54 -11.49
C LEU A 267 13.73 16.60 -12.39
N ASP A 268 13.07 15.98 -13.38
CA ASP A 268 13.65 15.08 -14.41
C ASP A 268 14.58 13.98 -13.89
N ARG A 269 14.32 13.47 -12.66
CA ARG A 269 15.21 12.49 -11.99
C ARG A 269 15.08 11.07 -12.50
N VAL A 270 13.90 10.69 -12.98
CA VAL A 270 13.60 9.29 -13.30
C VAL A 270 13.35 9.03 -14.79
N LYS A 271 12.92 10.03 -15.54
CA LYS A 271 12.59 9.90 -16.95
C LYS A 271 13.66 9.21 -17.80
N PRO A 272 14.96 9.50 -17.66
CA PRO A 272 15.99 8.93 -18.53
C PRO A 272 16.14 7.40 -18.40
N ILE A 273 15.67 6.81 -17.28
CA ILE A 273 15.91 5.39 -16.99
C ILE A 273 14.64 4.54 -16.93
N ILE A 274 13.45 5.13 -17.04
CA ILE A 274 12.17 4.42 -16.92
C ILE A 274 12.11 3.21 -17.86
N GLU A 275 12.47 3.36 -19.13
CA GLU A 275 12.40 2.26 -20.10
C GLU A 275 13.37 1.13 -19.74
N THR A 276 14.57 1.42 -19.29
CA THR A 276 15.52 0.40 -18.80
C THR A 276 14.99 -0.33 -17.58
N LEU A 277 14.29 0.40 -16.67
CA LEU A 277 13.67 -0.22 -15.48
C LEU A 277 12.54 -1.16 -15.87
N LYS A 278 11.69 -0.78 -16.86
CA LYS A 278 10.61 -1.63 -17.39
C LYS A 278 11.16 -2.92 -17.97
N GLU A 279 12.12 -2.82 -18.91
CA GLU A 279 12.73 -3.99 -19.54
C GLU A 279 13.35 -4.96 -18.53
N ALA A 280 14.08 -4.42 -17.56
CA ALA A 280 14.69 -5.23 -16.51
C ALA A 280 13.64 -5.87 -15.57
N SER A 281 12.56 -5.16 -15.27
CA SER A 281 11.44 -5.67 -14.47
C SER A 281 10.70 -6.79 -15.19
N GLU A 282 10.42 -6.65 -16.48
CA GLU A 282 9.78 -7.70 -17.27
C GLU A 282 10.56 -9.02 -17.28
N VAL A 283 11.89 -8.95 -17.29
CA VAL A 283 12.73 -10.16 -17.22
C VAL A 283 12.57 -10.83 -15.87
N ARG A 284 12.68 -10.07 -14.76
CA ARG A 284 12.54 -10.62 -13.41
C ARG A 284 11.16 -11.19 -13.12
N ILE A 285 10.09 -10.54 -13.60
CA ILE A 285 8.71 -11.02 -13.47
C ILE A 285 8.55 -12.40 -14.13
N ARG A 286 9.18 -12.63 -15.29
CA ARG A 286 9.13 -13.92 -15.98
C ARG A 286 9.87 -15.02 -15.23
N GLU A 287 10.87 -14.69 -14.45
CA GLU A 287 11.73 -15.65 -13.74
C GLU A 287 11.27 -15.90 -12.29
N ASP A 288 10.58 -14.92 -11.66
CA ASP A 288 10.14 -15.03 -10.27
C ASP A 288 8.89 -15.92 -10.13
N LYS A 289 8.99 -16.95 -9.29
CA LYS A 289 7.93 -17.93 -9.07
C LYS A 289 6.64 -17.33 -8.48
N ASP A 290 6.74 -16.32 -7.63
CA ASP A 290 5.53 -15.72 -7.06
C ASP A 290 4.75 -14.94 -8.13
N PHE A 291 5.44 -14.27 -9.06
CA PHE A 291 4.78 -13.68 -10.22
C PHE A 291 4.18 -14.74 -11.15
N GLN A 292 4.82 -15.91 -11.31
CA GLN A 292 4.20 -17.02 -12.05
C GLN A 292 2.90 -17.48 -11.37
N TYR A 293 2.88 -17.60 -10.03
CA TYR A 293 1.67 -17.93 -9.30
C TYR A 293 0.57 -16.87 -9.47
N ILE A 294 0.92 -15.58 -9.45
CA ILE A 294 -0.02 -14.48 -9.73
C ILE A 294 -0.59 -14.58 -11.14
N LEU A 295 0.24 -14.86 -12.15
CA LEU A 295 -0.19 -15.03 -13.53
C LEU A 295 -1.14 -16.23 -13.69
N ASP A 296 -0.84 -17.36 -13.04
CA ASP A 296 -1.71 -18.55 -13.01
C ASP A 296 -3.07 -18.21 -12.36
N ASP A 297 -3.07 -17.45 -11.27
CA ASP A 297 -4.30 -17.04 -10.58
C ASP A 297 -5.13 -16.07 -11.42
N ILE A 298 -4.48 -15.15 -12.17
CA ILE A 298 -5.14 -14.28 -13.14
C ILE A 298 -5.83 -15.11 -14.24
N GLU A 299 -5.17 -16.11 -14.81
CA GLU A 299 -5.78 -16.94 -15.86
C GLU A 299 -6.96 -17.75 -15.31
N ARG A 300 -6.81 -18.32 -14.12
CA ARG A 300 -7.91 -19.01 -13.43
C ARG A 300 -9.10 -18.07 -13.17
N TYR A 301 -8.83 -16.87 -12.64
CA TYR A 301 -9.88 -15.88 -12.40
C TYR A 301 -10.63 -15.53 -13.70
N LYS A 302 -9.93 -15.33 -14.80
CA LYS A 302 -10.55 -15.10 -16.11
C LYS A 302 -11.43 -16.27 -16.57
N GLU A 303 -11.01 -17.50 -16.29
CA GLU A 303 -11.81 -18.70 -16.60
C GLU A 303 -13.08 -18.77 -15.73
N VAL A 304 -12.95 -18.55 -14.42
CA VAL A 304 -14.09 -18.52 -13.50
C VAL A 304 -15.06 -17.41 -13.88
N LYS A 305 -14.58 -16.21 -14.18
CA LYS A 305 -15.42 -15.07 -14.60
C LYS A 305 -16.15 -15.32 -15.94
N LYS A 306 -15.60 -16.15 -16.83
CA LYS A 306 -16.29 -16.57 -18.07
C LYS A 306 -17.39 -17.58 -17.82
N ARG A 307 -17.35 -18.35 -16.75
CA ARG A 307 -18.38 -19.34 -16.42
C ARG A 307 -19.66 -18.60 -16.02
N LYS A 308 -20.75 -18.89 -16.71
CA LYS A 308 -22.09 -18.31 -16.43
C LYS A 308 -22.94 -19.19 -15.53
N THR A 309 -22.45 -20.36 -15.20
CA THR A 309 -23.17 -21.38 -14.42
C THR A 309 -22.23 -22.03 -13.43
N VAL A 310 -22.76 -22.37 -12.27
CA VAL A 310 -22.07 -23.10 -11.20
C VAL A 310 -22.72 -24.46 -11.08
N SER A 311 -21.92 -25.51 -10.85
CA SER A 311 -22.47 -26.85 -10.59
C SER A 311 -23.24 -26.85 -9.27
N LEU A 312 -24.46 -27.41 -9.29
CA LEU A 312 -25.24 -27.66 -8.08
C LEU A 312 -24.94 -29.04 -7.49
N ARG A 313 -24.03 -29.79 -8.09
CA ARG A 313 -23.60 -31.08 -7.59
C ARG A 313 -22.55 -30.85 -6.50
N GLU A 314 -22.88 -31.31 -5.29
CA GLU A 314 -22.04 -31.15 -4.10
C GLU A 314 -20.60 -31.66 -4.32
N GLN A 315 -20.46 -32.85 -4.93
CA GLN A 315 -19.16 -33.45 -5.20
C GLN A 315 -18.25 -32.55 -6.07
N ASP A 316 -18.79 -31.93 -7.11
CA ASP A 316 -18.03 -31.05 -8.00
C ASP A 316 -17.49 -29.80 -7.24
N ARG A 317 -18.27 -29.31 -6.26
CA ARG A 317 -17.89 -28.19 -5.41
C ARG A 317 -16.82 -28.59 -4.39
N ILE A 318 -16.94 -29.77 -3.81
CA ILE A 318 -15.93 -30.34 -2.91
C ILE A 318 -14.63 -30.54 -3.67
N ASP A 319 -14.67 -31.16 -4.86
CA ASP A 319 -13.49 -31.40 -5.69
C ASP A 319 -12.78 -30.08 -6.07
N GLU A 320 -13.52 -29.04 -6.48
CA GLU A 320 -12.98 -27.71 -6.77
C GLU A 320 -12.27 -27.11 -5.54
N LYS A 321 -12.90 -27.16 -4.36
CA LYS A 321 -12.34 -26.64 -3.10
C LYS A 321 -11.09 -27.43 -2.67
N GLU A 322 -11.09 -28.74 -2.87
CA GLU A 322 -9.93 -29.57 -2.52
C GLU A 322 -8.74 -29.33 -3.45
N GLU A 323 -8.97 -29.19 -4.76
CA GLU A 323 -7.93 -28.80 -5.71
C GLU A 323 -7.31 -27.45 -5.35
N GLU A 324 -8.11 -26.48 -4.92
CA GLU A 324 -7.65 -25.17 -4.47
C GLU A 324 -6.80 -25.27 -3.19
N LYS A 325 -7.29 -26.01 -2.19
CA LYS A 325 -6.59 -26.29 -0.93
C LYS A 325 -5.22 -26.95 -1.18
N VAL A 326 -5.18 -27.98 -2.03
CA VAL A 326 -3.94 -28.67 -2.40
C VAL A 326 -2.95 -27.73 -3.09
N ARG A 327 -3.41 -26.92 -4.04
CA ARG A 327 -2.58 -25.94 -4.74
C ARG A 327 -1.99 -24.90 -3.78
N ASN A 328 -2.82 -24.29 -2.93
CA ASN A 328 -2.39 -23.29 -1.97
C ASN A 328 -1.38 -23.88 -0.98
N LYS A 329 -1.62 -25.08 -0.48
CA LYS A 329 -0.71 -25.83 0.40
C LYS A 329 0.63 -26.13 -0.28
N SER A 330 0.60 -26.53 -1.55
CA SER A 330 1.84 -26.76 -2.34
C SER A 330 2.67 -25.48 -2.51
N ARG A 331 2.02 -24.34 -2.86
CA ARG A 331 2.67 -23.05 -2.99
C ARG A 331 3.24 -22.55 -1.64
N GLN A 332 2.50 -22.74 -0.57
CA GLN A 332 2.93 -22.37 0.79
C GLN A 332 4.18 -23.17 1.20
N ARG A 333 4.18 -24.50 1.01
CA ARG A 333 5.34 -25.35 1.27
C ARG A 333 6.56 -24.91 0.47
N GLU A 334 6.39 -24.60 -0.82
CA GLU A 334 7.47 -24.12 -1.68
C GLU A 334 8.02 -22.78 -1.17
N ARG A 335 7.16 -21.82 -0.78
CA ARG A 335 7.57 -20.55 -0.20
C ARG A 335 8.33 -20.73 1.13
N GLN A 336 7.86 -21.63 2.00
CA GLN A 336 8.54 -21.93 3.27
C GLN A 336 9.90 -22.60 3.08
N ALA A 337 10.07 -23.39 2.02
CA ALA A 337 11.33 -24.04 1.69
C ALA A 337 12.39 -23.07 1.12
N ARG A 338 11.97 -21.89 0.64
CA ARG A 338 12.91 -20.89 0.09
C ARG A 338 13.84 -20.37 1.16
N ARG A 339 15.06 -20.11 0.77
CA ARG A 339 16.07 -19.49 1.62
C ARG A 339 16.52 -18.17 0.99
N PHE A 340 16.75 -17.18 1.83
CA PHE A 340 17.09 -15.81 1.43
C PHE A 340 18.40 -15.37 2.12
N PRO A 341 19.56 -15.99 1.79
CA PRO A 341 20.82 -15.71 2.46
C PRO A 341 21.19 -14.21 2.29
N GLY A 342 21.61 -13.60 3.38
CA GLY A 342 21.97 -12.18 3.43
C GLY A 342 20.81 -11.20 3.42
N LEU A 343 19.56 -11.66 3.40
CA LEU A 343 18.37 -10.80 3.60
C LEU A 343 18.16 -10.56 5.10
N LYS A 344 18.07 -9.28 5.51
CA LYS A 344 17.67 -8.91 6.88
C LYS A 344 16.56 -7.89 6.82
N ILE A 345 15.56 -8.07 7.67
CA ILE A 345 14.39 -7.18 7.76
C ILE A 345 14.31 -6.62 9.17
N HIS A 346 14.40 -5.30 9.30
CA HIS A 346 14.16 -4.61 10.56
C HIS A 346 12.90 -3.75 10.45
N ARG A 347 12.15 -3.63 11.53
CA ARG A 347 10.96 -2.78 11.63
C ARG A 347 11.24 -1.56 12.50
N ILE A 348 10.66 -0.44 12.13
CA ILE A 348 10.61 0.80 12.89
C ILE A 348 9.16 1.26 12.94
N THR A 349 8.60 1.34 14.13
CA THR A 349 7.26 1.88 14.39
C THR A 349 7.33 3.31 14.91
N MET A 350 6.19 3.99 14.98
CA MET A 350 6.13 5.33 15.59
C MET A 350 6.47 5.30 17.09
N ASP A 351 6.20 4.18 17.77
CA ASP A 351 6.60 4.01 19.18
C ASP A 351 8.13 3.90 19.30
N ASP A 352 8.80 3.21 18.37
CA ASP A 352 10.27 3.14 18.35
C ASP A 352 10.90 4.52 18.09
N VAL A 353 10.30 5.33 17.23
CA VAL A 353 10.75 6.71 16.99
C VAL A 353 10.56 7.59 18.23
N ARG A 354 9.42 7.49 18.92
CA ARG A 354 9.11 8.28 20.13
C ARG A 354 10.01 7.90 21.32
N ASN A 355 10.35 6.62 21.42
CA ASN A 355 11.14 6.09 22.53
C ASN A 355 12.63 6.00 22.22
N GLU A 356 13.06 6.45 21.03
CA GLU A 356 14.44 6.32 20.52
C GLU A 356 14.97 4.88 20.57
N SER A 357 14.06 3.90 20.41
CA SER A 357 14.39 2.48 20.44
C SER A 357 15.15 2.06 19.19
N PRO A 358 16.03 1.04 19.25
CA PRO A 358 16.66 0.48 18.07
C PRO A 358 15.63 -0.15 17.14
N ALA A 359 15.94 -0.22 15.85
CA ALA A 359 15.12 -0.93 14.87
C ALA A 359 15.04 -2.43 15.25
N MET A 360 13.82 -2.98 15.28
CA MET A 360 13.59 -4.35 15.69
C MET A 360 13.89 -5.31 14.53
N LEU A 361 14.82 -6.25 14.73
CA LEU A 361 15.07 -7.32 13.76
C LEU A 361 13.86 -8.26 13.72
N LEU A 362 13.27 -8.42 12.55
CA LEU A 362 12.13 -9.33 12.31
C LEU A 362 12.55 -10.62 11.62
N PHE A 363 13.56 -10.54 10.74
CA PHE A 363 14.02 -11.66 9.93
C PHE A 363 15.51 -11.53 9.64
N ASP A 364 16.25 -12.65 9.78
CA ASP A 364 17.64 -12.80 9.37
C ASP A 364 17.77 -14.05 8.48
N GLY A 365 17.99 -13.86 7.20
CA GLY A 365 18.09 -14.94 6.23
C GLY A 365 19.31 -15.85 6.41
N ASP A 366 20.29 -15.40 7.20
CA ASP A 366 21.46 -16.21 7.56
C ASP A 366 21.22 -17.03 8.84
N ASP A 367 20.13 -16.75 9.60
CA ASP A 367 19.74 -17.46 10.81
C ASP A 367 18.64 -18.50 10.52
N PRO A 368 18.90 -19.80 10.69
CA PRO A 368 17.89 -20.85 10.49
C PRO A 368 16.64 -20.70 11.37
N GLU A 369 16.75 -20.09 12.55
CA GLU A 369 15.63 -19.90 13.49
C GLU A 369 14.66 -18.79 13.01
N SER A 370 15.08 -17.93 12.09
CA SER A 370 14.22 -16.92 11.47
C SER A 370 13.21 -17.49 10.48
N TYR A 371 13.39 -18.75 10.04
CA TYR A 371 12.46 -19.39 9.12
C TYR A 371 11.36 -20.12 9.89
N PRO A 372 10.10 -20.07 9.42
CA PRO A 372 9.03 -20.81 10.05
C PRO A 372 9.33 -22.30 10.04
N GLU A 373 8.97 -23.01 11.11
CA GLU A 373 8.99 -24.46 11.12
C GLU A 373 8.10 -24.97 9.98
N VAL A 374 8.63 -25.93 9.20
CA VAL A 374 7.83 -26.64 8.22
C VAL A 374 6.89 -27.54 9.01
N VAL A 375 5.65 -27.11 9.15
CA VAL A 375 4.61 -27.90 9.81
C VAL A 375 4.35 -29.13 8.92
N GLU A 376 4.87 -30.27 9.33
CA GLU A 376 4.44 -31.57 8.82
C GLU A 376 2.97 -31.77 9.28
N ASP A 377 2.11 -32.07 8.34
CA ASP A 377 0.66 -32.15 8.49
C ASP A 377 0.19 -32.82 9.78
N GLU A 378 -0.30 -32.08 10.76
CA GLU A 378 -1.37 -32.59 11.61
C GLU A 378 -2.70 -32.40 10.86
N GLU A 379 -3.32 -33.51 10.49
CA GLU A 379 -4.69 -33.59 9.97
C GLU A 379 -5.65 -32.98 11.01
N ASN A 380 -5.81 -31.67 11.01
CA ASN A 380 -6.91 -31.03 11.69
C ASN A 380 -8.01 -30.74 10.67
N ASP A 381 -8.76 -31.81 10.35
CA ASP A 381 -10.07 -31.69 9.72
C ASP A 381 -11.03 -31.03 10.71
N THR A 382 -11.04 -29.72 10.75
CA THR A 382 -12.22 -29.00 11.21
C THR A 382 -13.12 -28.80 9.99
N GLU A 383 -14.18 -29.61 9.94
CA GLU A 383 -15.35 -29.34 9.09
C GLU A 383 -15.86 -27.93 9.44
N ASP A 384 -15.54 -26.94 8.62
CA ASP A 384 -16.10 -25.59 8.77
C ASP A 384 -16.98 -25.26 7.57
N SER A 385 -18.24 -25.15 7.92
CA SER A 385 -19.41 -24.49 7.29
C SER A 385 -19.40 -24.21 5.78
N LEU A 386 -20.39 -24.85 5.14
CA LEU A 386 -20.76 -24.82 3.73
C LEU A 386 -21.36 -23.48 3.21
N ASP A 387 -21.18 -22.37 3.90
CA ASP A 387 -21.90 -21.13 3.57
C ASP A 387 -20.94 -19.92 3.38
N GLU A 388 -20.07 -19.94 2.36
CA GLU A 388 -19.52 -18.69 1.79
C GLU A 388 -18.72 -19.01 0.51
N ALA A 389 -19.44 -19.27 -0.57
CA ALA A 389 -18.84 -19.70 -1.85
C ALA A 389 -18.93 -18.63 -2.95
N ASP A 390 -18.63 -17.38 -2.68
CA ASP A 390 -18.51 -16.33 -3.72
C ASP A 390 -17.46 -15.23 -3.44
N GLU A 391 -16.71 -15.33 -2.36
CA GLU A 391 -15.57 -14.42 -2.16
C GLU A 391 -14.29 -15.15 -2.58
N ILE A 392 -13.65 -14.64 -3.62
CA ILE A 392 -12.27 -15.01 -3.98
C ILE A 392 -11.45 -14.67 -2.75
N ASP A 393 -10.84 -15.73 -2.21
CA ASP A 393 -10.16 -15.72 -0.92
C ASP A 393 -9.02 -14.69 -0.91
N GLU A 394 -9.36 -13.41 -0.64
CA GLU A 394 -8.38 -12.43 -0.15
C GLU A 394 -7.74 -12.94 1.15
N GLU A 395 -8.40 -13.87 1.87
CA GLU A 395 -7.93 -14.42 3.14
C GLU A 395 -6.73 -15.38 2.99
N SER A 396 -6.43 -15.90 1.82
CA SER A 396 -5.17 -16.62 1.64
C SER A 396 -3.93 -15.71 1.81
N TYR A 397 -4.15 -14.39 1.77
CA TYR A 397 -3.16 -13.36 2.10
C TYR A 397 -3.48 -12.58 3.39
N VAL A 398 -4.68 -12.72 3.97
CA VAL A 398 -5.17 -11.92 5.12
C VAL A 398 -5.20 -12.74 6.43
N GLY A 399 -5.03 -14.06 6.39
CA GLY A 399 -5.05 -14.93 7.58
C GLY A 399 -3.73 -15.04 8.34
N GLU A 400 -2.62 -14.49 7.84
CA GLU A 400 -1.36 -14.39 8.61
C GLU A 400 -1.42 -13.13 9.48
N ASP A 401 -1.05 -13.25 10.77
CA ASP A 401 -0.87 -12.10 11.67
C ASP A 401 0.00 -11.04 10.97
N GLU A 402 -0.33 -9.74 11.12
CA GLU A 402 0.47 -8.64 10.50
C GLU A 402 1.96 -8.76 10.85
N GLU A 403 2.28 -9.30 11.98
CA GLU A 403 3.66 -9.55 12.42
C GLU A 403 4.37 -10.61 11.58
N GLU A 404 3.66 -11.63 11.09
CA GLU A 404 4.18 -12.63 10.14
C GLU A 404 4.32 -12.05 8.72
N GLN A 405 3.39 -11.20 8.28
CA GLN A 405 3.51 -10.50 6.99
C GLN A 405 4.70 -9.55 6.97
N ASP A 406 4.98 -8.85 8.07
CA ASP A 406 6.12 -7.94 8.18
C ASP A 406 7.49 -8.68 8.12
N LYS A 407 7.54 -9.97 8.46
CA LYS A 407 8.76 -10.82 8.35
C LYS A 407 9.11 -11.23 6.92
N ARG A 408 8.20 -11.04 5.96
CA ARG A 408 8.38 -11.48 4.57
C ARG A 408 8.30 -10.30 3.61
N LEU A 409 8.89 -10.48 2.44
CA LEU A 409 8.75 -9.58 1.31
C LEU A 409 7.83 -10.23 0.27
N ASP A 410 6.66 -9.65 0.04
CA ASP A 410 5.82 -10.03 -1.09
C ASP A 410 6.52 -9.76 -2.44
N ALA A 411 6.01 -10.35 -3.52
CA ALA A 411 6.59 -10.22 -4.85
C ALA A 411 6.69 -8.77 -5.33
N TYR A 412 5.65 -7.98 -5.05
CA TYR A 412 5.60 -6.57 -5.44
C TYR A 412 6.64 -5.74 -4.70
N THR A 413 6.79 -5.96 -3.39
CA THR A 413 7.82 -5.30 -2.58
C THR A 413 9.23 -5.69 -3.05
N ARG A 414 9.48 -6.97 -3.31
CA ARG A 414 10.78 -7.42 -3.83
C ARG A 414 11.11 -6.75 -5.17
N GLU A 415 10.18 -6.76 -6.12
CA GLU A 415 10.39 -6.14 -7.42
C GLU A 415 10.59 -4.62 -7.31
N SER A 416 9.82 -3.95 -6.47
CA SER A 416 9.98 -2.51 -6.22
C SER A 416 11.35 -2.17 -5.62
N LEU A 417 11.89 -3.03 -4.75
CA LEU A 417 13.24 -2.88 -4.21
C LEU A 417 14.33 -3.16 -5.26
N HIS A 418 14.10 -4.08 -6.20
CA HIS A 418 15.00 -4.28 -7.35
C HIS A 418 15.00 -3.05 -8.28
N ILE A 419 13.83 -2.46 -8.55
CA ILE A 419 13.72 -1.22 -9.32
C ILE A 419 14.44 -0.08 -8.58
N LEU A 420 14.23 0.06 -7.28
CA LEU A 420 14.89 1.06 -6.45
C LEU A 420 16.42 0.90 -6.48
N ARG A 421 16.92 -0.32 -6.40
CA ARG A 421 18.36 -0.61 -6.51
C ARG A 421 18.92 -0.16 -7.86
N HIS A 422 18.25 -0.48 -8.97
CA HIS A 422 18.65 -0.03 -10.30
C HIS A 422 18.66 1.51 -10.40
N LEU A 423 17.69 2.18 -9.78
CA LEU A 423 17.64 3.64 -9.72
C LEU A 423 18.84 4.22 -8.97
N ILE A 424 19.24 3.60 -7.84
CA ILE A 424 20.44 3.98 -7.07
C ILE A 424 21.71 3.82 -7.93
N ASP A 425 21.87 2.67 -8.59
CA ASP A 425 23.04 2.36 -9.40
C ASP A 425 23.17 3.31 -10.61
N ALA A 426 22.05 3.66 -11.26
CA ALA A 426 22.02 4.62 -12.36
C ALA A 426 22.38 6.05 -11.90
N GLY A 427 21.89 6.48 -10.75
CA GLY A 427 22.25 7.78 -10.14
C GLY A 427 23.73 7.87 -9.77
N GLY A 428 24.31 6.79 -9.24
CA GLY A 428 25.73 6.68 -8.94
C GLY A 428 26.60 6.77 -10.19
N MET A 429 26.21 6.10 -11.29
CA MET A 429 26.91 6.18 -12.58
C MET A 429 26.85 7.57 -13.21
N ALA A 430 25.72 8.25 -13.13
CA ALA A 430 25.57 9.63 -13.62
C ALA A 430 26.48 10.62 -12.87
N SER A 431 26.56 10.48 -11.53
CA SER A 431 27.43 11.30 -10.69
C SER A 431 28.93 11.06 -11.01
N GLN A 432 29.34 9.82 -11.20
CA GLN A 432 30.71 9.49 -11.58
C GLN A 432 31.09 10.03 -12.97
N LYS A 433 30.16 9.96 -13.94
CA LYS A 433 30.38 10.48 -15.30
C LYS A 433 30.50 12.01 -15.29
N ALA A 434 29.64 12.71 -14.57
CA ALA A 434 29.71 14.16 -14.40
C ALA A 434 31.00 14.61 -13.72
N SER A 435 31.47 13.87 -12.70
CA SER A 435 32.73 14.13 -12.02
C SER A 435 33.94 13.89 -12.94
N ALA A 436 33.91 12.85 -13.79
CA ALA A 436 34.97 12.56 -14.75
C ALA A 436 35.00 13.60 -15.88
N GLU A 437 33.87 14.08 -16.36
CA GLU A 437 33.77 15.14 -17.36
C GLU A 437 34.27 16.50 -16.81
N ALA A 438 33.92 16.81 -15.56
CA ALA A 438 34.42 18.00 -14.87
C ALA A 438 35.95 17.97 -14.65
N LEU A 439 36.52 16.81 -14.31
CA LEU A 439 37.95 16.61 -14.18
C LEU A 439 38.65 16.71 -15.52
N SER A 440 38.09 16.17 -16.59
CA SER A 440 38.66 16.25 -17.94
C SER A 440 38.63 17.68 -18.51
N SER A 441 37.58 18.47 -18.20
CA SER A 441 37.49 19.89 -18.61
C SER A 441 38.45 20.78 -17.86
N ASN A 442 38.78 20.46 -16.58
CA ASN A 442 39.78 21.17 -15.80
C ASN A 442 41.23 20.83 -16.16
N LEU A 443 41.47 19.68 -16.83
CA LEU A 443 42.78 19.29 -17.35
C LEU A 443 43.06 19.82 -18.79
N ALA A 444 42.01 20.32 -19.45
CA ALA A 444 42.10 20.86 -20.82
C ALA A 444 42.21 22.40 -20.87
N ASN A 445 42.12 23.08 -19.73
CA ASN A 445 42.38 24.49 -19.54
C ASN A 445 43.68 24.68 -18.74
#